data_824c2e6e11df15a9c296271c9f200785
#
_entry.id   824c2e6e11df15a9c296271c9f200785
#
_cell.length_a   1.000
_cell.length_b   1.000
_cell.length_c   1.000
_cell.angle_alpha   90.00
_cell.angle_beta   90.00
_cell.angle_gamma   90.00
#
_symmetry.space_group_name_H-M   'P 1'
#
loop_
_entity.id
_entity.type
_entity.pdbx_description
1 polymer ?
#
loop_
_entity_poly.entity_id
_entity_poly.type
_entity_poly.pdbx_seq_one_letter_code
_entity_poly.pdbx_strand_id
1 'polypeptide(L)'
;VEAAYQRDFGFIDPALKCLGFYATYTYTHSSTHNFNERLNVQQGEDIKVAGSPEHTANASLFFEKWGASVRLSYNFASAFIDEMSTSRQLDRYYDKVNYLDLNASYTWGKKTKYTVYANANNLLNQPLRYYQGEKNRTMQVEYYGVKVNAGIKINL
;
A
#
# COMPACT_ATOMS: atom_id res chain seq x y z
N VAL A 1 10.42 4.52 12.94
CA VAL A 1 9.62 3.83 14.00
C VAL A 1 8.61 2.95 13.30
N GLU A 2 8.47 1.70 13.75
CA GLU A 2 7.53 0.74 13.19
C GLU A 2 6.68 0.13 14.30
N ALA A 3 5.41 -0.06 14.06
CA ALA A 3 4.47 -0.78 14.90
C ALA A 3 3.71 -1.82 14.07
N ALA A 4 3.57 -3.04 14.58
CA ALA A 4 2.82 -4.11 13.96
C ALA A 4 1.88 -4.77 14.98
N TYR A 5 0.67 -5.10 14.55
CA TYR A 5 -0.31 -5.81 15.36
C TYR A 5 -1.05 -6.84 14.51
N GLN A 6 -1.16 -8.06 15.04
CA GLN A 6 -1.93 -9.14 14.43
C GLN A 6 -2.69 -9.91 15.50
N ARG A 7 -3.98 -10.15 15.24
CA ARG A 7 -4.81 -10.97 16.14
C ARG A 7 -6.01 -11.55 15.41
N ASP A 8 -6.44 -12.76 15.79
CA ASP A 8 -7.76 -13.27 15.46
C ASP A 8 -8.82 -12.73 16.45
N PHE A 9 -10.10 -12.77 16.07
CA PHE A 9 -11.20 -12.33 16.94
C PHE A 9 -11.70 -13.38 17.90
N GLY A 10 -11.02 -14.51 18.07
CA GLY A 10 -11.32 -15.56 19.02
C GLY A 10 -11.28 -15.11 20.48
N PHE A 11 -10.67 -13.94 20.77
CA PHE A 11 -10.69 -13.33 22.09
C PHE A 11 -12.06 -12.69 22.44
N ILE A 12 -12.89 -12.40 21.44
CA ILE A 12 -14.28 -11.90 21.63
C ILE A 12 -15.21 -13.09 21.78
N ASP A 13 -15.13 -14.03 20.82
CA ASP A 13 -15.90 -15.27 20.79
C ASP A 13 -15.12 -16.36 20.07
N PRO A 14 -15.00 -17.60 20.63
CA PRO A 14 -14.32 -18.72 19.99
C PRO A 14 -14.79 -19.05 18.57
N ALA A 15 -16.04 -18.74 18.23
CA ALA A 15 -16.57 -18.91 16.86
C ALA A 15 -15.92 -17.97 15.85
N LEU A 16 -15.36 -16.84 16.31
CA LEU A 16 -14.72 -15.81 15.47
C LEU A 16 -13.21 -16.04 15.24
N LYS A 17 -12.63 -17.17 15.67
CA LYS A 17 -11.23 -17.52 15.39
C LYS A 17 -10.89 -17.58 13.90
N CYS A 18 -11.91 -17.77 13.06
CA CYS A 18 -11.75 -17.76 11.61
C CYS A 18 -11.59 -16.38 10.99
N LEU A 19 -11.85 -15.33 11.77
CA LEU A 19 -11.66 -13.93 11.38
C LEU A 19 -10.42 -13.37 12.09
N GLY A 20 -9.65 -12.58 11.40
CA GLY A 20 -8.51 -11.91 12.00
C GLY A 20 -8.17 -10.60 11.31
N PHE A 21 -7.34 -9.85 11.99
CA PHE A 21 -6.89 -8.53 11.60
C PHE A 21 -5.37 -8.45 11.73
N TYR A 22 -4.76 -7.79 10.75
CA TYR A 22 -3.35 -7.44 10.74
C TYR A 22 -3.22 -5.96 10.39
N ALA A 23 -2.35 -5.24 11.08
CA ALA A 23 -2.00 -3.86 10.74
C ALA A 23 -0.54 -3.59 11.01
N THR A 24 0.07 -2.78 10.16
CA THR A 24 1.38 -2.17 10.36
C THR A 24 1.32 -0.68 10.09
N TYR A 25 2.12 0.05 10.81
CA TYR A 25 2.36 1.46 10.56
C TYR A 25 3.84 1.74 10.72
N THR A 26 4.41 2.43 9.72
CA THR A 26 5.80 2.86 9.76
C THR A 26 5.89 4.36 9.57
N TYR A 27 6.62 5.01 10.48
CA TYR A 27 7.06 6.38 10.34
C TYR A 27 8.55 6.43 10.04
N THR A 28 8.89 7.04 8.91
CA THR A 28 10.28 7.20 8.44
C THR A 28 10.61 8.68 8.39
N HIS A 29 11.58 9.11 9.18
CA HIS A 29 12.16 10.43 9.04
C HIS A 29 13.50 10.31 8.32
N SER A 30 13.65 11.03 7.23
CA SER A 30 14.88 11.06 6.43
C SER A 30 15.22 12.50 6.08
N SER A 31 16.48 12.85 6.21
CA SER A 31 16.98 14.16 5.81
C SER A 31 18.38 14.04 5.20
N THR A 32 18.70 14.96 4.30
CA THR A 32 20.03 15.14 3.76
C THR A 32 20.47 16.60 3.93
N HIS A 33 21.73 16.77 4.31
CA HIS A 33 22.38 18.07 4.44
C HIS A 33 23.20 18.39 3.19
N ASN A 34 23.43 19.68 2.94
CA ASN A 34 24.38 20.15 1.92
C ASN A 34 24.06 19.75 0.46
N PHE A 35 22.79 19.89 0.06
CA PHE A 35 22.46 19.77 -1.36
C PHE A 35 22.83 21.08 -2.09
N ASN A 36 24.12 21.20 -2.47
CA ASN A 36 24.71 22.44 -3.01
C ASN A 36 24.18 22.87 -4.39
N GLU A 37 23.45 21.99 -5.07
CA GLU A 37 22.92 22.25 -6.42
C GLU A 37 21.54 22.92 -6.39
N ARG A 38 20.99 23.13 -5.20
CA ARG A 38 19.64 23.65 -5.05
C ARG A 38 19.64 25.17 -4.84
N LEU A 39 18.95 25.88 -5.74
CA LEU A 39 18.74 27.34 -5.60
C LEU A 39 17.80 27.63 -4.40
N ASN A 40 18.12 28.66 -3.63
CA ASN A 40 17.32 29.15 -2.51
C ASN A 40 17.18 28.19 -1.30
N VAL A 41 18.09 27.25 -1.14
CA VAL A 41 18.24 26.49 0.12
C VAL A 41 19.23 27.23 0.99
N GLN A 42 18.86 27.54 2.22
CA GLN A 42 19.81 28.10 3.19
C GLN A 42 20.83 27.02 3.55
N GLN A 43 22.10 27.41 3.67
CA GLN A 43 23.16 26.50 4.05
C GLN A 43 22.83 25.84 5.40
N GLY A 44 22.75 24.51 5.43
CA GLY A 44 22.35 23.72 6.61
C GLY A 44 20.87 23.38 6.71
N GLU A 45 20.04 23.69 5.71
CA GLU A 45 18.65 23.27 5.68
C GLU A 45 18.51 21.78 5.36
N ASP A 46 17.75 21.07 6.18
CA ASP A 46 17.42 19.67 5.98
C ASP A 46 16.41 19.50 4.84
N ILE A 47 16.77 18.67 3.87
CA ILE A 47 15.89 18.30 2.76
C ILE A 47 15.50 16.84 2.92
N LYS A 48 14.20 16.53 2.75
CA LYS A 48 13.74 15.14 2.76
C LYS A 48 14.37 14.36 1.62
N VAL A 49 14.79 13.12 1.90
CA VAL A 49 15.38 12.23 0.88
C VAL A 49 14.29 11.82 -0.11
N ALA A 50 14.61 11.91 -1.41
CA ALA A 50 13.72 11.47 -2.48
C ALA A 50 13.44 9.95 -2.38
N GLY A 51 12.26 9.52 -2.83
CA GLY A 51 11.84 8.12 -2.80
C GLY A 51 11.41 7.59 -1.43
N SER A 52 11.34 8.44 -0.39
CA SER A 52 11.05 8.02 0.99
C SER A 52 9.74 8.61 1.50
N PRO A 53 8.61 7.86 1.47
CA PRO A 53 7.39 8.30 2.12
C PRO A 53 7.58 8.36 3.64
N GLU A 54 7.07 9.41 4.26
CA GLU A 54 7.17 9.63 5.72
C GLU A 54 6.27 8.67 6.50
N HIS A 55 5.11 8.35 5.94
CA HIS A 55 4.12 7.47 6.56
C HIS A 55 3.73 6.36 5.59
N THR A 56 3.82 5.13 6.05
CA THR A 56 3.23 3.97 5.39
C THR A 56 2.36 3.20 6.37
N ALA A 57 1.24 2.68 5.89
CA ALA A 57 0.36 1.86 6.69
C ALA A 57 -0.21 0.71 5.85
N ASN A 58 -0.31 -0.47 6.46
CA ASN A 58 -0.97 -1.62 5.86
C ASN A 58 -1.98 -2.17 6.86
N ALA A 59 -3.16 -2.52 6.39
CA ALA A 59 -4.18 -3.18 7.20
C ALA A 59 -4.84 -4.29 6.39
N SER A 60 -5.11 -5.43 7.02
CA SER A 60 -5.80 -6.54 6.39
C SER A 60 -6.82 -7.15 7.34
N LEU A 61 -8.01 -7.43 6.79
CA LEU A 61 -8.99 -8.31 7.40
C LEU A 61 -8.95 -9.64 6.67
N PHE A 62 -8.96 -10.74 7.39
CA PHE A 62 -8.96 -12.05 6.78
C PHE A 62 -9.96 -13.00 7.44
N PHE A 63 -10.51 -13.87 6.61
CA PHE A 63 -11.38 -14.96 7.00
C PHE A 63 -10.83 -16.27 6.46
N GLU A 64 -10.70 -17.29 7.31
CA GLU A 64 -10.21 -18.60 6.93
C GLU A 64 -11.01 -19.69 7.65
N LYS A 65 -11.90 -20.38 6.91
CA LYS A 65 -12.68 -21.50 7.46
C LYS A 65 -13.25 -22.39 6.35
N TRP A 66 -13.31 -23.68 6.59
CA TRP A 66 -13.92 -24.68 5.70
C TRP A 66 -13.33 -24.71 4.27
N GLY A 67 -12.05 -24.43 4.12
CA GLY A 67 -11.40 -24.31 2.81
C GLY A 67 -11.61 -22.97 2.10
N ALA A 68 -12.44 -22.10 2.64
CA ALA A 68 -12.57 -20.72 2.18
C ALA A 68 -11.50 -19.83 2.83
N SER A 69 -10.86 -18.99 2.03
CA SER A 69 -9.95 -17.92 2.47
C SER A 69 -10.33 -16.64 1.75
N VAL A 70 -10.56 -15.57 2.51
CA VAL A 70 -10.85 -14.24 1.98
C VAL A 70 -9.97 -13.24 2.72
N ARG A 71 -9.31 -12.35 1.98
CA ARG A 71 -8.46 -11.29 2.52
C ARG A 71 -8.77 -9.97 1.83
N LEU A 72 -9.12 -8.96 2.61
CA LEU A 72 -9.22 -7.58 2.19
C LEU A 72 -8.01 -6.83 2.74
N SER A 73 -7.21 -6.21 1.87
CA SER A 73 -5.97 -5.53 2.23
C SER A 73 -6.01 -4.07 1.80
N TYR A 74 -5.71 -3.18 2.72
CA TYR A 74 -5.54 -1.75 2.48
C TYR A 74 -4.08 -1.37 2.65
N ASN A 75 -3.53 -0.63 1.67
CA ASN A 75 -2.16 -0.15 1.68
C ASN A 75 -2.16 1.36 1.45
N PHE A 76 -1.46 2.07 2.32
CA PHE A 76 -1.29 3.51 2.28
C PHE A 76 0.19 3.90 2.26
N ALA A 77 0.54 4.88 1.42
CA ALA A 77 1.79 5.61 1.53
C ALA A 77 1.52 7.12 1.36
N SER A 78 2.17 7.94 2.18
CA SER A 78 2.12 9.40 2.04
C SER A 78 2.85 9.85 0.78
N ALA A 79 2.53 11.06 0.31
CA ALA A 79 3.27 11.69 -0.78
C ALA A 79 4.74 11.88 -0.40
N PHE A 80 5.64 11.76 -1.37
CA PHE A 80 7.08 11.96 -1.20
C PHE A 80 7.70 12.65 -2.41
N ILE A 81 8.88 13.21 -2.24
CA ILE A 81 9.68 13.77 -3.34
C ILE A 81 10.18 12.59 -4.19
N ASP A 82 9.75 12.55 -5.45
CA ASP A 82 10.20 11.57 -6.43
C ASP A 82 11.50 12.03 -7.09
N GLU A 83 11.53 13.30 -7.50
CA GLU A 83 12.71 13.91 -8.12
C GLU A 83 12.93 15.32 -7.59
N MET A 84 14.14 15.59 -7.11
CA MET A 84 14.54 16.91 -6.67
C MET A 84 15.01 17.75 -7.85
N SER A 85 14.57 19.01 -7.90
CA SER A 85 14.99 20.00 -8.88
C SER A 85 15.88 21.07 -8.24
N THR A 86 16.34 22.00 -9.04
CA THR A 86 17.11 23.18 -8.57
C THR A 86 16.31 24.11 -7.66
N SER A 87 14.99 24.00 -7.65
CA SER A 87 14.07 24.81 -6.82
C SER A 87 12.96 23.94 -6.24
N ARG A 88 12.54 24.21 -5.00
CA ARG A 88 11.42 23.50 -4.33
C ARG A 88 10.12 23.57 -5.13
N GLN A 89 9.86 24.68 -5.81
CA GLN A 89 8.66 24.84 -6.62
C GLN A 89 8.65 23.94 -7.86
N LEU A 90 9.80 23.42 -8.24
CA LEU A 90 9.99 22.53 -9.40
C LEU A 90 10.17 21.05 -9.01
N ASP A 91 10.24 20.74 -7.72
CA ASP A 91 10.33 19.35 -7.27
C ASP A 91 9.13 18.55 -7.76
N ARG A 92 9.40 17.33 -8.24
CA ARG A 92 8.36 16.37 -8.57
C ARG A 92 8.02 15.53 -7.36
N TYR A 93 6.74 15.46 -7.06
CA TYR A 93 6.20 14.64 -5.99
C TYR A 93 5.39 13.49 -6.57
N TYR A 94 5.60 12.29 -6.05
CA TYR A 94 4.64 11.21 -6.16
C TYR A 94 3.55 11.44 -5.12
N ASP A 95 2.28 11.48 -5.54
CA ASP A 95 1.17 11.74 -4.62
C ASP A 95 0.91 10.53 -3.72
N LYS A 96 0.18 10.76 -2.62
CA LYS A 96 -0.24 9.69 -1.72
C LYS A 96 -0.99 8.61 -2.48
N VAL A 97 -0.82 7.38 -2.07
CA VAL A 97 -1.53 6.23 -2.62
C VAL A 97 -2.38 5.52 -1.56
N ASN A 98 -3.53 5.02 -2.00
CA ASN A 98 -4.46 4.23 -1.22
C ASN A 98 -4.91 3.05 -2.07
N TYR A 99 -4.35 1.86 -1.85
CA TYR A 99 -4.78 0.65 -2.55
C TYR A 99 -5.66 -0.19 -1.64
N LEU A 100 -6.74 -0.70 -2.21
CA LEU A 100 -7.61 -1.68 -1.58
C LEU A 100 -7.68 -2.89 -2.50
N ASP A 101 -7.28 -4.06 -1.98
CA ASP A 101 -7.19 -5.30 -2.71
C ASP A 101 -8.02 -6.37 -2.03
N LEU A 102 -8.70 -7.20 -2.81
CA LEU A 102 -9.47 -8.35 -2.35
C LEU A 102 -8.91 -9.63 -2.96
N ASN A 103 -8.63 -10.60 -2.12
CA ASN A 103 -8.23 -11.94 -2.52
C ASN A 103 -9.22 -12.95 -1.91
N ALA A 104 -9.78 -13.83 -2.72
CA ALA A 104 -10.69 -14.88 -2.29
C ALA A 104 -10.33 -16.21 -2.93
N SER A 105 -10.41 -17.28 -2.17
CA SER A 105 -10.22 -18.63 -2.67
C SER A 105 -11.07 -19.64 -1.92
N TYR A 106 -11.38 -20.73 -2.59
CA TYR A 106 -12.04 -21.87 -1.98
C TYR A 106 -11.37 -23.17 -2.44
N THR A 107 -10.95 -23.97 -1.45
CA THR A 107 -10.24 -25.24 -1.67
C THR A 107 -11.05 -26.39 -1.16
N TRP A 108 -11.21 -27.44 -1.99
CA TRP A 108 -11.90 -28.70 -1.64
C TRP A 108 -11.16 -29.90 -2.19
N GLY A 109 -11.60 -31.11 -1.78
CA GLY A 109 -11.01 -32.38 -2.18
C GLY A 109 -10.13 -33.00 -1.11
N LYS A 110 -9.94 -34.32 -1.17
CA LYS A 110 -9.12 -35.08 -0.19
C LYS A 110 -7.78 -35.50 -0.76
N LYS A 111 -7.74 -36.30 -1.82
CA LYS A 111 -6.49 -36.69 -2.49
C LYS A 111 -6.03 -35.63 -3.47
N THR A 112 -6.87 -35.31 -4.43
CA THR A 112 -6.67 -34.19 -5.35
C THR A 112 -7.34 -32.98 -4.76
N LYS A 113 -6.59 -31.87 -4.57
CA LYS A 113 -7.13 -30.62 -4.09
C LYS A 113 -7.41 -29.68 -5.24
N TYR A 114 -8.61 -29.18 -5.29
CA TYR A 114 -9.07 -28.17 -6.24
C TYR A 114 -9.20 -26.82 -5.52
N THR A 115 -8.64 -25.79 -6.09
CA THR A 115 -8.77 -24.43 -5.56
C THR A 115 -9.27 -23.53 -6.67
N VAL A 116 -10.41 -22.90 -6.47
CA VAL A 116 -10.84 -21.73 -7.27
C VAL A 116 -10.40 -20.48 -6.54
N TYR A 117 -9.92 -19.50 -7.28
CA TYR A 117 -9.53 -18.20 -6.71
C TYR A 117 -9.97 -17.04 -7.58
N ALA A 118 -10.18 -15.90 -6.94
CA ALA A 118 -10.40 -14.60 -7.57
C ALA A 118 -9.66 -13.52 -6.78
N ASN A 119 -8.99 -12.63 -7.51
CA ASN A 119 -8.29 -11.48 -6.95
C ASN A 119 -8.76 -10.22 -7.67
N ALA A 120 -9.03 -9.17 -6.90
CA ALA A 120 -9.36 -7.86 -7.41
C ALA A 120 -8.41 -6.85 -6.77
N ASN A 121 -7.61 -6.17 -7.60
CA ASN A 121 -6.61 -5.22 -7.15
C ASN A 121 -7.04 -3.80 -7.51
N ASN A 122 -6.66 -2.85 -6.66
CA ASN A 122 -6.95 -1.43 -6.83
C ASN A 122 -8.46 -1.12 -6.89
N LEU A 123 -9.24 -1.68 -5.95
CA LEU A 123 -10.70 -1.49 -5.86
C LEU A 123 -11.10 -0.02 -5.71
N LEU A 124 -10.22 0.84 -5.19
CA LEU A 124 -10.44 2.27 -5.07
C LEU A 124 -10.15 3.04 -6.38
N ASN A 125 -9.72 2.33 -7.42
CA ASN A 125 -9.29 2.96 -8.68
C ASN A 125 -8.29 4.11 -8.45
N GLN A 126 -7.33 3.88 -7.54
CA GLN A 126 -6.29 4.84 -7.20
C GLN A 126 -5.46 5.15 -8.46
N PRO A 127 -5.35 6.42 -8.88
CA PRO A 127 -4.49 6.79 -10.00
C PRO A 127 -3.01 6.84 -9.58
N LEU A 128 -2.13 6.63 -10.54
CA LEU A 128 -0.77 7.14 -10.51
C LEU A 128 -0.84 8.66 -10.69
N ARG A 129 -0.30 9.44 -9.76
CA ARG A 129 -0.33 10.89 -9.86
C ARG A 129 1.01 11.50 -9.45
N TYR A 130 1.51 12.39 -10.31
CA TYR A 130 2.62 13.27 -10.00
C TYR A 130 2.16 14.73 -10.00
N TYR A 131 2.73 15.54 -9.10
CA TYR A 131 2.54 16.98 -9.07
C TYR A 131 3.86 17.71 -8.83
N GLN A 132 3.92 18.99 -9.19
CA GLN A 132 5.14 19.80 -9.10
C GLN A 132 5.00 20.87 -8.02
N GLY A 133 5.84 20.79 -7.00
CA GLY A 133 5.88 21.75 -5.88
C GLY A 133 4.61 21.72 -5.03
N GLU A 134 3.50 22.12 -5.62
CA GLU A 134 2.19 22.19 -4.95
C GLU A 134 1.19 21.18 -5.53
N LYS A 135 0.30 20.63 -4.67
CA LYS A 135 -0.67 19.60 -5.05
C LYS A 135 -1.64 19.99 -6.17
N ASN A 136 -1.91 21.28 -6.35
CA ASN A 136 -2.76 21.78 -7.44
C ASN A 136 -2.07 21.81 -8.81
N ARG A 137 -0.74 21.66 -8.86
CA ARG A 137 0.07 21.66 -10.09
C ARG A 137 0.32 20.23 -10.56
N THR A 138 -0.73 19.57 -11.04
CA THR A 138 -0.64 18.20 -11.56
C THR A 138 0.22 18.14 -12.81
N MET A 139 1.23 17.25 -12.81
CA MET A 139 2.07 16.97 -13.97
C MET A 139 1.54 15.78 -14.77
N GLN A 140 1.10 14.72 -14.07
CA GLN A 140 0.70 13.47 -14.68
C GLN A 140 -0.37 12.80 -13.83
N VAL A 141 -1.41 12.26 -14.46
CA VAL A 141 -2.41 11.38 -13.83
C VAL A 141 -2.71 10.24 -14.79
N GLU A 142 -2.58 9.01 -14.30
CA GLU A 142 -2.89 7.81 -15.06
C GLU A 142 -3.81 6.88 -14.27
N TYR A 143 -4.90 6.46 -14.88
CA TYR A 143 -5.84 5.50 -14.31
C TYR A 143 -5.64 4.14 -14.95
N TYR A 144 -5.14 3.18 -14.18
CA TYR A 144 -4.97 1.79 -14.62
C TYR A 144 -6.21 0.92 -14.35
N GLY A 145 -7.19 1.46 -13.64
CA GLY A 145 -8.44 0.79 -13.33
C GLY A 145 -8.32 -0.30 -12.25
N VAL A 146 -9.44 -0.94 -11.99
CA VAL A 146 -9.52 -2.15 -11.16
C VAL A 146 -9.07 -3.34 -12.01
N LYS A 147 -8.12 -4.14 -11.50
CA LYS A 147 -7.65 -5.36 -12.15
C LYS A 147 -8.24 -6.58 -11.46
N VAL A 148 -8.94 -7.41 -12.22
CA VAL A 148 -9.52 -8.65 -11.72
C VAL A 148 -8.90 -9.84 -12.44
N ASN A 149 -8.51 -10.85 -11.70
CA ASN A 149 -8.11 -12.15 -12.22
C ASN A 149 -8.78 -13.27 -11.44
N ALA A 150 -9.06 -14.39 -12.12
CA ALA A 150 -9.62 -15.58 -11.50
C ALA A 150 -9.04 -16.83 -12.18
N GLY A 151 -9.01 -17.93 -11.46
CA GLY A 151 -8.48 -19.18 -12.00
C GLY A 151 -8.78 -20.38 -11.12
N ILE A 152 -8.32 -21.54 -11.61
CA ILE A 152 -8.44 -22.83 -10.92
C ILE A 152 -7.04 -23.42 -10.80
N LYS A 153 -6.71 -23.94 -9.61
CA LYS A 153 -5.49 -24.68 -9.33
C LYS A 153 -5.84 -26.11 -8.94
N ILE A 154 -5.13 -27.07 -9.52
CA ILE A 154 -5.29 -28.50 -9.24
C ILE A 154 -3.97 -29.02 -8.67
N ASN A 155 -4.01 -29.59 -7.47
CA ASN A 155 -2.87 -30.25 -6.82
C ASN A 155 -3.20 -31.74 -6.73
N LEU A 156 -2.42 -32.56 -7.43
CA LEU A 156 -2.52 -34.03 -7.50
C LEU A 156 -1.79 -34.70 -6.32
#